data_c7a93679eed90e1deadb04d8e14a65f7
#
_entry.id   c7a93679eed90e1deadb04d8e14a65f7
#
_cell.length_a   1.000
_cell.length_b   1.000
_cell.length_c   1.000
_cell.angle_alpha   90.00
_cell.angle_beta   90.00
_cell.angle_gamma   90.00
#
_symmetry.space_group_name_H-M   'P 1'
#
loop_
_entity.id
_entity.type
_entity.pdbx_description
1 polymer ?
#
loop_
_entity_poly.entity_id
_entity_poly.type
_entity_poly.pdbx_seq_one_letter_code
_entity_poly.pdbx_strand_id
1 'polypeptide(L)'
;IRYFCLSRGLGDVYKRQLLHVVDISHPDFEEHISSVNQILQDIKSNDKPTIMVFNKIDAFKNQEIEADDLITEKTTKHYTLDEWKTTWMSNVGEKNTLFISATNKENFEEFREKVYESVRKIHITRFPYNKFLYPDYKDAVEKE
;
A
#
# COMPACT_ATOMS: atom_id res chain seq x y z
N ILE A 1 -5.55 15.05 6.79
CA ILE A 1 -6.07 14.01 5.88
C ILE A 1 -6.92 14.73 4.84
N ARG A 2 -6.38 14.95 3.63
CA ARG A 2 -7.17 15.53 2.55
C ARG A 2 -7.71 14.38 1.71
N TYR A 3 -8.96 14.01 1.94
CA TYR A 3 -9.72 13.23 0.98
C TYR A 3 -10.05 14.11 -0.20
N PHE A 4 -9.30 13.97 -1.29
CA PHE A 4 -9.65 14.59 -2.54
C PHE A 4 -10.67 13.69 -3.25
N CYS A 5 -11.92 13.76 -2.82
CA CYS A 5 -13.02 13.09 -3.48
C CYS A 5 -13.77 14.09 -4.35
N LEU A 6 -13.30 14.30 -5.57
CA LEU A 6 -14.02 15.00 -6.62
C LEU A 6 -14.79 13.99 -7.48
N SER A 7 -15.81 13.34 -6.89
CA SER A 7 -16.89 12.77 -7.67
C SER A 7 -18.12 12.65 -6.78
N ARG A 8 -19.05 13.58 -6.99
CA ARG A 8 -20.38 13.52 -6.41
C ARG A 8 -21.08 12.24 -6.89
N GLY A 9 -21.23 11.26 -6.01
CA GLY A 9 -22.30 10.28 -6.04
C GLY A 9 -22.29 9.15 -7.08
N LEU A 10 -21.48 9.19 -8.13
CA LEU A 10 -21.43 8.16 -9.18
C LEU A 10 -20.04 7.52 -9.37
N GLY A 11 -19.02 8.00 -8.64
CA GLY A 11 -17.64 7.56 -8.83
C GLY A 11 -17.27 6.25 -8.12
N ASP A 12 -17.92 5.89 -7.04
CA ASP A 12 -17.51 4.76 -6.20
C ASP A 12 -17.88 3.40 -6.79
N VAL A 13 -18.91 3.33 -7.61
CA VAL A 13 -19.33 2.07 -8.26
C VAL A 13 -18.33 1.58 -9.30
N TYR A 14 -17.46 2.47 -9.80
CA TYR A 14 -16.50 2.15 -10.87
C TYR A 14 -15.06 1.92 -10.38
N LYS A 15 -14.74 2.28 -9.16
CA LYS A 15 -13.39 2.02 -8.60
C LYS A 15 -13.28 0.55 -8.26
N ARG A 16 -12.39 -0.16 -8.97
CA ARG A 16 -12.23 -1.61 -8.87
C ARG A 16 -11.01 -2.04 -8.07
N GLN A 17 -10.19 -1.10 -7.65
CA GLN A 17 -8.99 -1.34 -6.89
C GLN A 17 -8.79 -0.24 -5.86
N LEU A 18 -8.27 -0.63 -4.72
CA LEU A 18 -7.92 0.26 -3.63
C LEU A 18 -6.41 0.36 -3.53
N LEU A 19 -5.93 1.57 -3.31
CA LEU A 19 -4.58 1.85 -2.89
C LEU A 19 -4.64 2.39 -1.46
N HIS A 20 -4.22 1.56 -0.49
CA HIS A 20 -4.22 1.92 0.91
C HIS A 20 -2.82 2.41 1.29
N VAL A 21 -2.66 3.72 1.40
CA VAL A 21 -1.38 4.34 1.77
C VAL A 21 -1.35 4.59 3.28
N VAL A 22 -0.34 4.02 3.93
CA VAL A 22 -0.15 4.05 5.38
C VAL A 22 1.15 4.77 5.70
N ASP A 23 1.13 5.64 6.70
CA ASP A 23 2.33 6.26 7.27
C ASP A 23 2.93 5.33 8.33
N ILE A 24 3.98 4.58 7.96
CA ILE A 24 4.62 3.62 8.88
C ILE A 24 5.43 4.30 9.99
N SER A 25 5.76 5.59 9.84
CA SER A 25 6.48 6.35 10.87
C SER A 25 5.59 6.71 12.06
N HIS A 26 4.26 6.59 11.91
CA HIS A 26 3.34 6.87 13.02
C HIS A 26 3.24 5.66 13.95
N PRO A 27 3.35 5.83 15.28
CA PRO A 27 3.35 4.70 16.23
C PRO A 27 2.06 3.88 16.22
N ASP A 28 0.93 4.52 15.89
CA ASP A 28 -0.39 3.88 15.89
C ASP A 28 -0.89 3.54 14.47
N PHE A 29 0.04 3.29 13.52
CA PHE A 29 -0.33 3.03 12.13
C PHE A 29 -1.21 1.78 11.97
N GLU A 30 -1.08 0.79 12.84
CA GLU A 30 -1.94 -0.41 12.83
C GLU A 30 -3.39 -0.08 13.19
N GLU A 31 -3.62 0.83 14.14
CA GLU A 31 -4.96 1.31 14.49
C GLU A 31 -5.58 2.09 13.32
N HIS A 32 -4.76 2.86 12.61
CA HIS A 32 -5.22 3.55 11.41
C HIS A 32 -5.65 2.57 10.32
N ILE A 33 -4.89 1.48 10.10
CA ILE A 33 -5.26 0.41 9.17
C ILE A 33 -6.59 -0.24 9.59
N SER A 34 -6.72 -0.57 10.87
CA SER A 34 -7.95 -1.17 11.40
C SER A 34 -9.16 -0.27 11.18
N SER A 35 -9.03 1.03 11.47
CA SER A 35 -10.09 2.02 11.27
C SER A 35 -10.52 2.14 9.81
N VAL A 36 -9.55 2.15 8.89
CA VAL A 36 -9.84 2.19 7.45
C VAL A 36 -10.54 0.91 7.00
N ASN A 37 -10.09 -0.25 7.47
CA ASN A 37 -10.73 -1.53 7.15
C ASN A 37 -12.18 -1.58 7.62
N GLN A 38 -12.47 -1.05 8.81
CA GLN A 38 -13.85 -0.93 9.31
C GLN A 38 -14.70 -0.08 8.37
N ILE A 39 -14.21 1.09 7.96
CA ILE A 39 -14.92 1.96 7.01
C ILE A 39 -15.15 1.25 5.68
N LEU A 40 -14.15 0.51 5.16
CA LEU A 40 -14.29 -0.25 3.91
C LEU A 40 -15.35 -1.34 4.02
N GLN A 41 -15.50 -1.98 5.17
CA GLN A 41 -16.58 -2.94 5.44
C GLN A 41 -17.94 -2.24 5.44
N ASP A 42 -18.07 -1.10 6.12
CA ASP A 42 -19.32 -0.34 6.23
C ASP A 42 -19.84 0.10 4.85
N ILE A 43 -18.93 0.50 3.94
CA ILE A 43 -19.28 0.86 2.56
C ILE A 43 -19.29 -0.33 1.59
N LYS A 44 -19.18 -1.57 2.09
CA LYS A 44 -19.17 -2.81 1.29
C LYS A 44 -18.14 -2.80 0.16
N SER A 45 -16.94 -2.35 0.47
CA SER A 45 -15.82 -2.26 -0.48
C SER A 45 -14.61 -3.11 -0.09
N ASN A 46 -14.75 -3.99 0.89
CA ASN A 46 -13.73 -4.90 1.38
C ASN A 46 -13.38 -6.05 0.43
N ASP A 47 -14.22 -6.30 -0.57
CA ASP A 47 -14.03 -7.32 -1.62
C ASP A 47 -13.11 -6.86 -2.76
N LYS A 48 -12.75 -5.57 -2.77
CA LYS A 48 -11.91 -5.01 -3.84
C LYS A 48 -10.44 -5.36 -3.64
N PRO A 49 -9.71 -5.67 -4.73
CA PRO A 49 -8.27 -5.85 -4.66
C PRO A 49 -7.60 -4.61 -4.07
N THR A 50 -6.83 -4.80 -3.01
CA THR A 50 -6.16 -3.70 -2.31
C THR A 50 -4.65 -3.87 -2.40
N ILE A 51 -3.94 -2.79 -2.75
CA ILE A 51 -2.50 -2.68 -2.62
C ILE A 51 -2.21 -1.86 -1.37
N MET A 52 -1.46 -2.43 -0.43
CA MET A 52 -0.98 -1.73 0.76
C MET A 52 0.36 -1.06 0.47
N VAL A 53 0.46 0.22 0.75
CA VAL A 53 1.69 1.01 0.56
C VAL A 53 2.09 1.64 1.87
N PHE A 54 3.16 1.15 2.47
CA PHE A 54 3.76 1.73 3.65
C PHE A 54 4.75 2.82 3.22
N ASN A 55 4.37 4.06 3.46
CA ASN A 55 5.16 5.24 3.11
C ASN A 55 5.94 5.76 4.32
N LYS A 56 6.95 6.58 4.06
CA LYS A 56 7.86 7.19 5.03
C LYS A 56 8.76 6.19 5.77
N ILE A 57 9.25 5.18 5.06
CA ILE A 57 10.23 4.25 5.62
C ILE A 57 11.51 4.96 6.07
N ASP A 58 11.84 6.12 5.49
CA ASP A 58 12.96 6.99 5.85
C ASP A 58 12.80 7.64 7.24
N ALA A 59 11.58 7.85 7.67
CA ALA A 59 11.26 8.46 8.97
C ALA A 59 10.88 7.42 10.03
N PHE A 60 10.84 6.14 9.67
CA PHE A 60 10.50 5.07 10.60
C PHE A 60 11.57 4.93 11.69
N LYS A 61 11.12 4.86 12.94
CA LYS A 61 11.96 4.61 14.12
C LYS A 61 11.28 3.57 14.99
N ASN A 62 11.97 2.47 15.25
CA ASN A 62 11.55 1.51 16.27
C ASN A 62 11.96 2.00 17.67
N GLN A 63 11.27 1.52 18.68
CA GLN A 63 11.71 1.69 20.08
C GLN A 63 12.72 0.58 20.37
N GLU A 64 13.94 0.96 20.63
CA GLU A 64 14.98 0.00 21.02
C GLU A 64 14.76 -0.43 22.48
N ILE A 65 14.88 -1.72 22.75
CA ILE A 65 14.94 -2.25 24.10
C ILE A 65 16.39 -2.05 24.58
N GLU A 66 16.58 -1.43 25.74
CA GLU A 66 17.90 -1.26 26.33
C GLU A 66 18.52 -2.64 26.57
N ALA A 67 19.82 -2.78 26.29
CA ALA A 67 20.52 -4.06 26.34
C ALA A 67 20.53 -4.72 27.75
N ASP A 68 20.33 -3.91 28.80
CA ASP A 68 20.25 -4.37 30.19
C ASP A 68 18.81 -4.69 30.65
N ASP A 69 17.79 -4.43 29.81
CA ASP A 69 16.39 -4.70 30.14
C ASP A 69 16.02 -6.15 29.79
N LEU A 70 16.24 -7.05 30.74
CA LEU A 70 15.90 -8.46 30.63
C LEU A 70 14.43 -8.77 30.92
N ILE A 71 13.62 -7.76 31.27
CA ILE A 71 12.25 -7.91 31.78
C ILE A 71 11.22 -7.49 30.73
N THR A 72 11.56 -6.57 29.85
CA THR A 72 10.63 -6.05 28.83
C THR A 72 10.41 -7.05 27.71
N GLU A 73 9.21 -7.58 27.60
CA GLU A 73 8.83 -8.43 26.47
C GLU A 73 8.85 -7.66 25.16
N LYS A 74 9.36 -8.26 24.09
CA LYS A 74 9.39 -7.67 22.76
C LYS A 74 7.95 -7.50 22.24
N THR A 75 7.49 -6.27 22.21
CA THR A 75 6.18 -5.90 21.62
C THR A 75 6.34 -5.43 20.18
N THR A 76 5.23 -5.24 19.47
CA THR A 76 5.23 -4.72 18.08
C THR A 76 5.93 -3.36 17.94
N LYS A 77 5.98 -2.56 19.00
CA LYS A 77 6.68 -1.26 19.04
C LYS A 77 8.21 -1.37 18.87
N HIS A 78 8.77 -2.54 19.18
CA HIS A 78 10.21 -2.84 19.07
C HIS A 78 10.57 -3.48 17.73
N TYR A 79 9.60 -3.68 16.84
CA TYR A 79 9.87 -4.30 15.54
C TYR A 79 10.71 -3.38 14.66
N THR A 80 11.72 -3.97 14.05
CA THR A 80 12.50 -3.33 13.01
C THR A 80 11.68 -3.21 11.72
N LEU A 81 12.13 -2.37 10.79
CA LEU A 81 11.46 -2.24 9.49
C LEU A 81 11.39 -3.57 8.74
N ASP A 82 12.42 -4.42 8.83
CA ASP A 82 12.45 -5.71 8.15
C ASP A 82 11.52 -6.74 8.79
N GLU A 83 11.34 -6.71 10.09
CA GLU A 83 10.34 -7.51 10.79
C GLU A 83 8.92 -7.09 10.37
N TRP A 84 8.66 -5.79 10.26
CA TRP A 84 7.39 -5.28 9.74
C TRP A 84 7.15 -5.69 8.29
N LYS A 85 8.17 -5.58 7.42
CA LYS A 85 8.07 -6.06 6.04
C LYS A 85 7.66 -7.53 6.00
N THR A 86 8.35 -8.38 6.78
CA THR A 86 8.05 -9.81 6.84
C THR A 86 6.63 -10.08 7.32
N THR A 87 6.20 -9.40 8.37
CA THR A 87 4.86 -9.56 8.96
C THR A 87 3.76 -9.16 7.97
N TRP A 88 3.86 -7.99 7.36
CA TRP A 88 2.83 -7.50 6.44
C TRP A 88 2.84 -8.21 5.09
N MET A 89 4.01 -8.60 4.59
CA MET A 89 4.12 -9.43 3.38
C MET A 89 3.49 -10.81 3.59
N SER A 90 3.62 -11.40 4.78
CA SER A 90 2.99 -12.67 5.12
C SER A 90 1.47 -12.55 5.25
N ASN A 91 0.96 -11.47 5.82
CA ASN A 91 -0.47 -11.27 6.09
C ASN A 91 -1.27 -10.84 4.86
N VAL A 92 -0.74 -9.93 4.06
CA VAL A 92 -1.44 -9.32 2.91
C VAL A 92 -0.98 -9.94 1.59
N GLY A 93 0.19 -10.55 1.59
CA GLY A 93 0.86 -11.10 0.42
C GLY A 93 1.89 -10.14 -0.16
N GLU A 94 3.06 -10.66 -0.48
CA GLU A 94 4.21 -9.92 -1.00
C GLU A 94 3.87 -9.10 -2.27
N LYS A 95 3.01 -9.66 -3.13
CA LYS A 95 2.59 -9.00 -4.36
C LYS A 95 1.72 -7.76 -4.14
N ASN A 96 1.08 -7.66 -2.97
CA ASN A 96 0.13 -6.60 -2.66
C ASN A 96 0.65 -5.63 -1.60
N THR A 97 1.90 -5.78 -1.17
CA THR A 97 2.52 -4.94 -0.13
C THR A 97 3.75 -4.24 -0.69
N LEU A 98 3.89 -2.96 -0.41
CA LEU A 98 5.00 -2.11 -0.83
C LEU A 98 5.47 -1.23 0.31
N PHE A 99 6.78 -1.02 0.40
CA PHE A 99 7.42 -0.14 1.37
C PHE A 99 8.22 0.92 0.61
N ILE A 100 7.82 2.18 0.73
CA ILE A 100 8.39 3.29 -0.04
C ILE A 100 8.78 4.47 0.84
N SER A 101 9.69 5.30 0.32
CA SER A 101 9.82 6.69 0.75
C SER A 101 9.49 7.60 -0.43
N ALA A 102 8.37 8.29 -0.36
CA ALA A 102 7.99 9.25 -1.38
C ALA A 102 8.93 10.47 -1.42
N THR A 103 9.51 10.85 -0.28
CA THR A 103 10.45 11.96 -0.15
C THR A 103 11.77 11.64 -0.81
N ASN A 104 12.34 10.47 -0.50
CA ASN A 104 13.64 10.02 -1.00
C ASN A 104 13.54 9.28 -2.34
N LYS A 105 12.31 9.06 -2.84
CA LYS A 105 12.02 8.24 -4.03
C LYS A 105 12.52 6.79 -3.92
N GLU A 106 12.64 6.27 -2.69
CA GLU A 106 13.07 4.91 -2.45
C GLU A 106 11.94 3.94 -2.80
N ASN A 107 12.25 2.88 -3.56
CA ASN A 107 11.31 1.88 -4.09
C ASN A 107 10.16 2.48 -4.93
N PHE A 108 10.31 3.70 -5.43
CA PHE A 108 9.25 4.40 -6.14
C PHE A 108 8.99 3.81 -7.54
N GLU A 109 10.01 3.31 -8.21
CA GLU A 109 9.86 2.64 -9.52
C GLU A 109 9.10 1.32 -9.36
N GLU A 110 9.40 0.52 -8.34
CA GLU A 110 8.64 -0.70 -8.04
C GLU A 110 7.16 -0.39 -7.77
N PHE A 111 6.91 0.69 -7.05
CA PHE A 111 5.55 1.17 -6.80
C PHE A 111 4.83 1.53 -8.10
N ARG A 112 5.47 2.29 -9.00
CA ARG A 112 4.90 2.67 -10.29
C ARG A 112 4.59 1.45 -11.15
N GLU A 113 5.54 0.53 -11.26
CA GLU A 113 5.38 -0.72 -12.01
C GLU A 113 4.20 -1.54 -11.48
N LYS A 114 4.15 -1.77 -10.17
CA LYS A 114 3.06 -2.55 -9.54
C LYS A 114 1.69 -1.93 -9.74
N VAL A 115 1.58 -0.63 -9.55
CA VAL A 115 0.30 0.09 -9.77
C VAL A 115 -0.11 0.02 -11.24
N TYR A 116 0.80 0.28 -12.15
CA TYR A 116 0.54 0.22 -13.58
C TYR A 116 0.05 -1.17 -14.00
N GLU A 117 0.78 -2.23 -13.64
CA GLU A 117 0.43 -3.61 -13.97
C GLU A 117 -0.93 -4.02 -13.38
N SER A 118 -1.24 -3.58 -12.19
CA SER A 118 -2.52 -3.83 -11.55
C SER A 118 -3.68 -3.18 -12.31
N VAL A 119 -3.54 -1.90 -12.66
CA VAL A 119 -4.53 -1.17 -13.46
C VAL A 119 -4.67 -1.78 -14.85
N ARG A 120 -3.53 -2.11 -15.48
CA ARG A 120 -3.49 -2.77 -16.78
C ARG A 120 -4.28 -4.08 -16.78
N LYS A 121 -4.05 -4.95 -15.79
CA LYS A 121 -4.78 -6.22 -15.67
C LYS A 121 -6.29 -6.02 -15.57
N ILE A 122 -6.73 -5.09 -14.75
CA ILE A 122 -8.15 -4.77 -14.58
C ILE A 122 -8.73 -4.23 -15.90
N HIS A 123 -7.99 -3.36 -16.57
CA HIS A 123 -8.43 -2.77 -17.83
C HIS A 123 -8.55 -3.83 -18.96
N ILE A 124 -7.52 -4.67 -19.13
CA ILE A 124 -7.52 -5.73 -20.16
C ILE A 124 -8.65 -6.74 -19.92
N THR A 125 -8.91 -7.09 -18.66
CA THR A 125 -10.02 -7.99 -18.33
C THR A 125 -11.37 -7.39 -18.69
N ARG A 126 -11.53 -6.08 -18.55
CA ARG A 126 -12.78 -5.38 -18.86
C ARG A 126 -12.94 -5.09 -20.34
N PHE A 127 -11.85 -4.76 -21.02
CA PHE A 127 -11.83 -4.35 -22.43
C PHE A 127 -10.84 -5.22 -23.21
N PRO A 128 -11.18 -6.49 -23.46
CA PRO A 128 -10.24 -7.45 -24.06
C PRO A 128 -9.81 -7.07 -25.48
N TYR A 129 -10.54 -6.19 -26.16
CA TYR A 129 -10.21 -5.73 -27.51
C TYR A 129 -9.23 -4.54 -27.56
N ASN A 130 -8.90 -3.94 -26.41
CA ASN A 130 -8.06 -2.74 -26.33
C ASN A 130 -6.68 -3.03 -25.67
N LYS A 131 -6.16 -4.24 -25.84
CA LYS A 131 -4.87 -4.64 -25.24
C LYS A 131 -3.69 -3.77 -25.68
N PHE A 132 -3.76 -3.22 -26.88
CA PHE A 132 -2.73 -2.35 -27.45
C PHE A 132 -2.61 -0.96 -26.80
N LEU A 133 -3.64 -0.51 -26.08
CA LEU A 133 -3.64 0.78 -25.39
C LEU A 133 -2.82 0.76 -24.10
N TYR A 134 -2.56 -0.42 -23.58
CA TYR A 134 -1.82 -0.61 -22.32
C TYR A 134 -0.69 -1.62 -22.54
N PRO A 135 0.45 -1.16 -23.09
CA PRO A 135 1.64 -1.99 -23.24
C PRO A 135 2.17 -2.45 -21.89
N ASP A 136 3.19 -3.29 -21.89
CA ASP A 136 3.89 -3.61 -20.65
C ASP A 136 4.56 -2.37 -20.08
N TYR A 137 4.76 -2.31 -18.76
CA TYR A 137 5.25 -1.09 -18.09
C TYR A 137 6.57 -0.61 -18.68
N LYS A 138 7.50 -1.53 -18.95
CA LYS A 138 8.82 -1.23 -19.55
C LYS A 138 8.68 -0.60 -20.93
N ASP A 139 7.80 -1.16 -21.78
CA ASP A 139 7.55 -0.64 -23.12
C ASP A 139 6.84 0.73 -23.12
N ALA A 140 6.12 1.04 -22.03
CA ALA A 140 5.45 2.32 -21.85
C ALA A 140 6.44 3.42 -21.47
N VAL A 141 7.40 3.13 -20.58
CA VAL A 141 8.41 4.09 -20.10
C VAL A 141 9.45 4.43 -21.18
N GLU A 142 9.80 3.49 -22.06
CA GLU A 142 10.74 3.76 -23.17
C GLU A 142 10.18 4.70 -24.25
N LYS A 143 8.88 5.00 -24.22
CA LYS A 143 8.21 5.87 -25.22
C LYS A 143 7.94 7.29 -24.72
N GLU A 144 8.25 7.60 -23.46
CA GLU A 144 8.23 8.95 -22.89
C GLU A 144 9.61 9.63 -22.99
#